data_f1ef507a1e2bdf075843a78ec2353326
#
_entry.id   f1ef507a1e2bdf075843a78ec2353326
#
_cell.length_a   1.000
_cell.length_b   1.000
_cell.length_c   1.000
_cell.angle_alpha   90.00
_cell.angle_beta   90.00
_cell.angle_gamma   90.00
#
_symmetry.space_group_name_H-M   'P 1'
#
loop_
_entity.id
_entity.type
_entity.pdbx_description
1 polymer ?
#
loop_
_entity_poly.entity_id
_entity_poly.type
_entity_poly.pdbx_seq_one_letter_code
_entity_poly.pdbx_strand_id
1 'polypeptide(L)'
;GTNPYDTGENGEGAPEGEQQDSTKKEKRPRKPLESYFFSDSIRALRNFQWTIDRNTNKVMVAPIDTTLALWRLDYPHQHKRLGNNSTGGLGQASEEVNYFERTTSRDFTFAQPYDAYTYNLENVPFYNMKHPYIWMTYLESGQKRYREEHFEIVHSQNISPSTSFNVNYKSRGTMGLYDWQRTKNHNLSVAVAHTGKRYSVHAAYMNNSIETRENGGVVGEWAIADTTFEMPSGVPMRLASAEAKNRYRNNAFFIKQAIAIPLQRVTEYDFSLADIPSVYVGHQLEYNTWSKVYTDKRATYTNHRGHYNEETGKWESVGDLTYYDDWFIDPQTSRDSISERLLSNKVFVQVQPWDRDGVVSTIDGGIGVDLHTYSYLNLENYLSGQMTKDKRTSWYIYGAASGMIKRYA
;
A
#
# COMPACT_ATOMS: atom_id res chain seq x y z
N GLY A 1 -70.64 -17.80 13.08
CA GLY A 1 -71.64 -17.09 13.73
C GLY A 1 -71.48 -15.60 13.53
N THR A 2 -72.29 -15.07 12.68
CA THR A 2 -73.15 -13.87 12.76
C THR A 2 -72.54 -12.59 13.36
N ASN A 3 -72.45 -11.63 12.46
CA ASN A 3 -72.59 -10.20 12.68
C ASN A 3 -73.92 -9.88 13.35
N PRO A 4 -74.08 -8.84 14.16
CA PRO A 4 -74.76 -7.65 13.73
C PRO A 4 -74.22 -6.39 14.45
N TYR A 5 -74.22 -5.17 13.93
CA TYR A 5 -75.28 -4.18 13.80
C TYR A 5 -74.86 -3.02 12.93
N ASP A 6 -75.63 -2.83 11.96
CA ASP A 6 -75.76 -1.66 11.15
C ASP A 6 -76.81 -0.73 11.82
N THR A 7 -76.59 0.59 11.75
CA THR A 7 -77.52 1.75 11.79
C THR A 7 -76.68 2.99 12.11
N GLY A 8 -76.56 4.10 11.41
CA GLY A 8 -77.54 4.80 10.65
C GLY A 8 -77.31 6.29 10.88
N GLU A 9 -77.11 7.01 9.82
CA GLU A 9 -77.47 8.40 9.54
C GLU A 9 -77.04 9.62 10.35
N ASN A 10 -76.44 10.54 9.54
CA ASN A 10 -76.66 12.02 9.50
C ASN A 10 -75.81 12.92 10.43
N GLY A 11 -75.14 13.90 9.79
CA GLY A 11 -74.85 15.19 10.37
C GLY A 11 -73.62 15.91 9.78
N GLU A 12 -73.92 16.75 8.85
CA GLU A 12 -73.23 17.94 8.34
C GLU A 12 -72.09 18.53 9.20
N GLY A 13 -70.95 18.95 8.52
CA GLY A 13 -70.06 19.95 9.08
C GLY A 13 -68.65 19.81 8.60
N ALA A 14 -68.27 20.38 7.46
CA ALA A 14 -66.88 20.66 7.10
C ALA A 14 -66.28 21.66 8.08
N PRO A 15 -64.96 21.53 8.33
CA PRO A 15 -64.11 22.51 7.68
C PRO A 15 -62.86 21.87 7.04
N GLU A 16 -62.41 22.53 5.97
CA GLU A 16 -61.19 22.35 5.23
C GLU A 16 -60.00 22.27 6.17
N GLY A 17 -59.45 21.07 6.30
CA GLY A 17 -58.17 20.83 6.92
C GLY A 17 -57.11 20.70 5.85
N GLU A 18 -56.15 21.58 5.88
CA GLU A 18 -54.94 21.71 5.07
C GLU A 18 -54.39 20.37 4.59
N GLN A 19 -54.44 20.18 3.29
CA GLN A 19 -53.59 19.22 2.61
C GLN A 19 -52.15 19.61 2.88
N GLN A 20 -51.50 18.97 3.83
CA GLN A 20 -50.05 18.94 3.90
C GLN A 20 -49.58 18.33 2.60
N ASP A 21 -49.26 19.24 1.68
CA ASP A 21 -48.51 18.99 0.47
C ASP A 21 -47.12 18.46 0.90
N SER A 22 -47.05 17.14 1.09
CA SER A 22 -45.80 16.43 1.19
C SER A 22 -45.16 16.44 -0.20
N THR A 23 -44.66 17.60 -0.59
CA THR A 23 -43.71 17.72 -1.69
C THR A 23 -42.50 16.89 -1.31
N LYS A 24 -42.54 15.59 -1.66
CA LYS A 24 -41.38 14.77 -1.83
C LYS A 24 -40.47 15.57 -2.74
N LYS A 25 -39.48 16.26 -2.17
CA LYS A 25 -38.42 16.92 -2.92
C LYS A 25 -37.87 15.84 -3.85
N GLU A 26 -38.29 15.87 -5.10
CA GLU A 26 -37.72 15.02 -6.14
C GLU A 26 -36.20 15.17 -6.02
N LYS A 27 -35.54 14.08 -5.64
CA LYS A 27 -34.06 14.05 -5.56
C LYS A 27 -33.59 14.34 -6.99
N ARG A 28 -33.14 15.58 -7.20
CA ARG A 28 -32.56 15.98 -8.49
C ARG A 28 -31.58 14.89 -8.93
N PRO A 29 -31.72 14.37 -10.16
CA PRO A 29 -30.83 13.35 -10.64
C PRO A 29 -29.39 13.86 -10.46
N ARG A 30 -28.56 13.04 -9.84
CA ARG A 30 -27.15 13.39 -9.65
C ARG A 30 -26.54 13.62 -11.03
N LYS A 31 -25.96 14.79 -11.24
CA LYS A 31 -25.25 15.08 -12.48
C LYS A 31 -24.12 14.08 -12.65
N PRO A 32 -23.88 13.57 -13.87
CA PRO A 32 -22.72 12.74 -14.14
C PRO A 32 -21.42 13.50 -13.81
N LEU A 33 -20.37 12.75 -13.53
CA LEU A 33 -19.05 13.32 -13.26
C LEU A 33 -18.57 14.08 -14.50
N GLU A 34 -18.47 15.41 -14.40
CA GLU A 34 -17.92 16.26 -15.45
C GLU A 34 -16.45 16.55 -15.16
N SER A 35 -15.56 15.96 -15.92
CA SER A 35 -14.12 16.08 -15.70
C SER A 35 -13.36 15.88 -17.01
N TYR A 36 -12.30 16.65 -17.22
CA TYR A 36 -11.30 16.37 -18.26
C TYR A 36 -10.40 15.18 -17.89
N PHE A 37 -10.47 14.71 -16.67
CA PHE A 37 -9.59 13.66 -16.16
C PHE A 37 -9.99 12.26 -16.63
N PHE A 38 -11.28 12.02 -16.83
CA PHE A 38 -11.82 10.72 -17.26
C PHE A 38 -12.54 10.84 -18.62
N SER A 39 -12.33 9.84 -19.47
CA SER A 39 -13.09 9.69 -20.72
C SER A 39 -14.56 9.36 -20.46
N ASP A 40 -15.42 9.59 -21.46
CA ASP A 40 -16.86 9.29 -21.36
C ASP A 40 -17.12 7.82 -21.10
N SER A 41 -16.33 6.92 -21.70
CA SER A 41 -16.42 5.48 -21.47
C SER A 41 -16.16 5.10 -20.01
N ILE A 42 -15.21 5.74 -19.35
CA ILE A 42 -14.93 5.54 -17.92
C ILE A 42 -16.02 6.15 -17.05
N ARG A 43 -16.50 7.35 -17.42
CA ARG A 43 -17.58 8.01 -16.68
C ARG A 43 -18.91 7.26 -16.75
N ALA A 44 -19.13 6.49 -17.81
CA ALA A 44 -20.28 5.59 -17.94
C ALA A 44 -20.27 4.46 -16.91
N LEU A 45 -19.08 4.07 -16.39
CA LEU A 45 -18.97 3.15 -15.28
C LEU A 45 -19.49 3.82 -14.01
N ARG A 46 -20.40 3.16 -13.32
CA ARG A 46 -20.99 3.71 -12.09
C ARG A 46 -20.04 3.65 -10.91
N ASN A 47 -19.25 2.59 -10.83
CA ASN A 47 -18.31 2.29 -9.75
C ASN A 47 -17.02 1.81 -10.38
N PHE A 48 -15.93 2.47 -10.04
CA PHE A 48 -14.58 2.09 -10.47
C PHE A 48 -13.53 2.60 -9.48
N GLN A 49 -12.36 2.03 -9.56
CA GLN A 49 -11.18 2.46 -8.83
C GLN A 49 -10.07 2.84 -9.81
N TRP A 50 -9.14 3.67 -9.36
CA TRP A 50 -7.96 4.01 -10.15
C TRP A 50 -6.75 4.26 -9.27
N THR A 51 -5.58 4.09 -9.85
CA THR A 51 -4.30 4.54 -9.32
C THR A 51 -3.69 5.57 -10.27
N ILE A 52 -2.74 6.35 -9.76
CA ILE A 52 -2.09 7.40 -10.53
C ILE A 52 -0.61 7.07 -10.62
N ASP A 53 -0.07 7.17 -11.82
CA ASP A 53 1.37 7.05 -12.03
C ASP A 53 2.12 8.17 -11.30
N ARG A 54 3.24 7.84 -10.66
CA ARG A 54 4.06 8.78 -9.88
C ARG A 54 4.66 9.89 -10.74
N ASN A 55 5.05 9.58 -11.95
CA ASN A 55 5.82 10.48 -12.79
C ASN A 55 4.95 11.26 -13.79
N THR A 56 3.86 10.66 -14.22
CA THR A 56 2.94 11.25 -15.20
C THR A 56 1.56 11.48 -14.57
N ASN A 57 0.65 12.09 -15.28
CA ASN A 57 -0.75 12.20 -14.85
C ASN A 57 -1.60 11.03 -15.38
N LYS A 58 -0.96 9.95 -15.76
CA LYS A 58 -1.63 8.76 -16.28
C LYS A 58 -2.40 8.05 -15.19
N VAL A 59 -3.62 7.67 -15.52
CA VAL A 59 -4.54 6.96 -14.65
C VAL A 59 -4.66 5.52 -15.12
N MET A 60 -4.57 4.59 -14.18
CA MET A 60 -4.89 3.19 -14.41
C MET A 60 -6.21 2.87 -13.74
N VAL A 61 -7.26 2.71 -14.56
CA VAL A 61 -8.61 2.41 -14.07
C VAL A 61 -8.81 0.91 -14.03
N ALA A 62 -9.40 0.44 -12.94
CA ALA A 62 -9.79 -0.94 -12.76
C ALA A 62 -11.24 -1.04 -12.25
N PRO A 63 -11.99 -2.06 -12.65
CA PRO A 63 -13.29 -2.34 -12.07
C PRO A 63 -13.13 -2.73 -10.59
N ILE A 64 -14.18 -2.55 -9.82
CA ILE A 64 -14.23 -3.05 -8.44
C ILE A 64 -14.56 -4.54 -8.50
N ASP A 65 -13.79 -5.34 -7.79
CA ASP A 65 -14.10 -6.76 -7.63
C ASP A 65 -15.31 -6.92 -6.70
N THR A 66 -16.43 -7.36 -7.27
CA THR A 66 -17.66 -7.65 -6.52
C THR A 66 -17.91 -9.15 -6.39
N THR A 67 -17.05 -9.98 -6.97
CA THR A 67 -17.28 -11.42 -7.12
C THR A 67 -16.46 -12.26 -6.15
N LEU A 68 -15.58 -11.66 -5.35
CA LEU A 68 -14.60 -12.34 -4.49
C LEU A 68 -13.63 -13.25 -5.28
N ALA A 69 -13.54 -13.11 -6.60
CA ALA A 69 -12.69 -13.94 -7.43
C ALA A 69 -11.19 -13.68 -7.21
N LEU A 70 -10.88 -12.46 -6.78
CA LEU A 70 -9.49 -11.98 -6.66
C LEU A 70 -8.97 -12.00 -5.22
N TRP A 71 -9.69 -12.57 -4.26
CA TRP A 71 -9.28 -12.60 -2.86
C TRP A 71 -7.88 -13.21 -2.64
N ARG A 72 -7.49 -14.17 -3.50
CA ARG A 72 -6.16 -14.79 -3.46
C ARG A 72 -5.03 -13.84 -3.82
N LEU A 73 -5.32 -12.80 -4.61
CA LEU A 73 -4.32 -11.80 -5.00
C LEU A 73 -3.92 -10.87 -3.86
N ASP A 74 -4.64 -10.91 -2.75
CA ASP A 74 -4.25 -10.19 -1.53
C ASP A 74 -3.04 -10.83 -0.81
N TYR A 75 -2.72 -12.07 -1.17
CA TYR A 75 -1.53 -12.75 -0.67
C TYR A 75 -0.32 -12.46 -1.57
N PRO A 76 0.79 -11.98 -1.01
CA PRO A 76 1.95 -11.56 -1.82
C PRO A 76 2.50 -12.65 -2.73
N HIS A 77 2.52 -13.89 -2.27
CA HIS A 77 3.00 -15.02 -3.06
C HIS A 77 2.12 -15.36 -4.28
N GLN A 78 0.93 -14.76 -4.37
CA GLN A 78 0.04 -14.87 -5.52
C GLN A 78 -0.10 -13.55 -6.29
N HIS A 79 0.59 -12.51 -5.83
CA HIS A 79 0.67 -11.26 -6.57
C HIS A 79 1.45 -11.46 -7.87
N LYS A 80 1.00 -10.77 -8.92
CA LYS A 80 1.58 -10.85 -10.25
C LYS A 80 1.52 -12.28 -10.86
N ARG A 81 2.23 -12.46 -11.95
CA ARG A 81 2.11 -13.67 -12.76
C ARG A 81 2.80 -14.89 -12.14
N LEU A 82 3.96 -14.69 -11.53
CA LEU A 82 4.76 -15.74 -10.92
C LEU A 82 4.76 -15.69 -9.39
N GLY A 83 4.23 -14.60 -8.81
CA GLY A 83 4.20 -14.41 -7.38
C GLY A 83 5.52 -14.00 -6.77
N ASN A 84 5.49 -13.84 -5.46
CA ASN A 84 6.65 -13.50 -4.64
C ASN A 84 7.09 -14.70 -3.82
N ASN A 85 8.40 -14.89 -3.74
CA ASN A 85 9.00 -15.84 -2.82
C ASN A 85 9.08 -15.21 -1.43
N SER A 86 8.49 -15.85 -0.42
CA SER A 86 8.45 -15.37 0.96
C SER A 86 9.43 -16.14 1.83
N THR A 87 10.08 -15.46 2.77
CA THR A 87 10.99 -16.08 3.75
C THR A 87 10.28 -16.79 4.90
N GLY A 88 8.96 -16.75 4.90
CA GLY A 88 8.15 -17.38 5.97
C GLY A 88 6.66 -17.15 5.76
N GLY A 89 5.95 -16.92 6.85
CA GLY A 89 4.51 -16.70 6.83
C GLY A 89 4.10 -15.32 6.34
N LEU A 90 2.81 -15.08 6.40
CA LEU A 90 2.19 -13.83 5.94
C LEU A 90 2.81 -12.60 6.64
N GLY A 91 3.26 -11.64 5.86
CA GLY A 91 3.87 -10.42 6.35
C GLY A 91 5.39 -10.47 6.55
N GLN A 92 6.03 -11.59 6.26
CA GLN A 92 7.48 -11.71 6.21
C GLN A 92 8.07 -11.08 4.95
N ALA A 93 9.37 -10.86 4.96
CA ALA A 93 10.09 -10.36 3.79
C ALA A 93 9.83 -11.25 2.58
N SER A 94 9.59 -10.64 1.44
CA SER A 94 9.33 -11.33 0.18
C SER A 94 10.07 -10.70 -0.98
N GLU A 95 10.35 -11.50 -1.99
CA GLU A 95 11.03 -11.06 -3.20
C GLU A 95 10.28 -11.56 -4.43
N GLU A 96 10.17 -10.73 -5.46
CA GLU A 96 9.59 -11.09 -6.75
C GLU A 96 10.36 -12.26 -7.37
N VAL A 97 9.66 -13.32 -7.74
CA VAL A 97 10.27 -14.50 -8.38
C VAL A 97 10.82 -14.16 -9.76
N ASN A 98 10.09 -13.34 -10.51
CA ASN A 98 10.56 -12.88 -11.81
C ASN A 98 11.62 -11.79 -11.65
N TYR A 99 12.86 -12.11 -11.98
CA TYR A 99 13.98 -11.17 -11.90
C TYR A 99 13.74 -9.86 -12.66
N PHE A 100 13.12 -9.91 -13.84
CA PHE A 100 12.86 -8.73 -14.67
C PHE A 100 11.74 -7.82 -14.13
N GLU A 101 10.93 -8.32 -13.22
CA GLU A 101 9.89 -7.54 -12.54
C GLU A 101 10.33 -7.00 -11.19
N ARG A 102 11.54 -7.37 -10.72
CA ARG A 102 12.10 -6.85 -9.48
C ARG A 102 12.33 -5.36 -9.61
N THR A 103 11.90 -4.62 -8.61
CA THR A 103 12.14 -3.19 -8.53
C THR A 103 13.62 -2.95 -8.23
N THR A 104 14.33 -2.36 -9.16
CA THR A 104 15.79 -2.12 -9.04
C THR A 104 16.14 -0.83 -8.31
N SER A 105 15.17 0.10 -8.21
CA SER A 105 15.40 1.41 -7.59
C SER A 105 14.20 1.76 -6.70
N ARG A 106 14.49 1.94 -5.43
CA ARG A 106 13.55 2.44 -4.43
C ARG A 106 14.19 3.61 -3.70
N ASP A 107 13.35 4.57 -3.31
CA ASP A 107 13.81 5.70 -2.49
C ASP A 107 14.47 5.22 -1.19
N PHE A 108 13.94 4.13 -0.62
CA PHE A 108 14.50 3.46 0.54
C PHE A 108 14.68 1.96 0.23
N THR A 109 15.92 1.53 0.06
CA THR A 109 16.26 0.15 -0.37
C THR A 109 15.66 -0.93 0.54
N PHE A 110 15.60 -0.67 1.83
CA PHE A 110 15.07 -1.63 2.82
C PHE A 110 13.53 -1.76 2.80
N ALA A 111 12.82 -0.99 1.98
CA ALA A 111 11.39 -1.16 1.76
C ALA A 111 11.08 -2.31 0.80
N GLN A 112 11.99 -2.59 -0.13
CA GLN A 112 11.77 -3.57 -1.21
C GLN A 112 11.21 -4.92 -0.75
N PRO A 113 11.71 -5.55 0.33
CA PRO A 113 11.18 -6.83 0.79
C PRO A 113 9.72 -6.78 1.26
N TYR A 114 9.18 -5.60 1.48
CA TYR A 114 7.84 -5.38 2.01
C TYR A 114 6.89 -4.73 1.01
N ASP A 115 7.31 -4.49 -0.22
CA ASP A 115 6.53 -3.81 -1.26
C ASP A 115 5.17 -4.46 -1.52
N ALA A 116 5.12 -5.78 -1.47
CA ALA A 116 3.88 -6.53 -1.67
C ALA A 116 2.82 -6.25 -0.58
N TYR A 117 3.21 -5.72 0.58
CA TYR A 117 2.32 -5.47 1.70
C TYR A 117 1.98 -4.00 1.90
N THR A 118 2.84 -3.09 1.43
CA THR A 118 2.77 -1.66 1.79
C THR A 118 1.97 -0.84 0.79
N TYR A 119 1.31 0.20 1.30
CA TYR A 119 0.79 1.26 0.45
C TYR A 119 1.91 2.23 0.09
N ASN A 120 1.96 2.57 -1.17
CA ASN A 120 2.85 3.58 -1.73
C ASN A 120 2.10 4.45 -2.74
N LEU A 121 2.77 5.47 -3.28
CA LEU A 121 2.18 6.42 -4.21
C LEU A 121 1.59 5.76 -5.48
N GLU A 122 2.19 4.66 -5.93
CA GLU A 122 1.81 3.99 -7.18
C GLU A 122 0.63 3.03 -7.00
N ASN A 123 0.43 2.50 -5.78
CA ASN A 123 -0.59 1.49 -5.52
C ASN A 123 -1.75 1.99 -4.64
N VAL A 124 -1.69 3.22 -4.12
CA VAL A 124 -2.81 3.76 -3.35
C VAL A 124 -4.03 3.93 -4.24
N PRO A 125 -5.17 3.30 -3.91
CA PRO A 125 -6.35 3.36 -4.74
C PRO A 125 -7.17 4.61 -4.45
N PHE A 126 -7.77 5.16 -5.49
CA PHE A 126 -8.85 6.15 -5.44
C PHE A 126 -10.12 5.49 -5.96
N TYR A 127 -11.28 5.95 -5.52
CA TYR A 127 -12.55 5.34 -5.86
C TYR A 127 -13.57 6.37 -6.34
N ASN A 128 -14.39 5.98 -7.31
CA ASN A 128 -15.63 6.65 -7.65
C ASN A 128 -16.79 5.72 -7.38
N MET A 129 -17.66 6.10 -6.44
CA MET A 129 -18.73 5.24 -5.96
C MET A 129 -20.07 5.96 -6.03
N LYS A 130 -21.07 5.34 -6.64
CA LYS A 130 -22.42 5.89 -6.69
C LYS A 130 -23.10 5.93 -5.31
N HIS A 131 -22.80 4.96 -4.48
CA HIS A 131 -23.27 4.81 -3.10
C HIS A 131 -22.08 4.57 -2.17
N PRO A 132 -22.21 4.84 -0.87
CA PRO A 132 -21.17 4.45 0.09
C PRO A 132 -20.82 2.97 -0.07
N TYR A 133 -19.54 2.69 -0.14
CA TYR A 133 -19.01 1.35 -0.32
C TYR A 133 -18.20 0.97 0.90
N ILE A 134 -18.52 -0.18 1.46
CA ILE A 134 -17.79 -0.80 2.55
C ILE A 134 -17.48 -2.22 2.13
N TRP A 135 -16.18 -2.56 2.17
CA TRP A 135 -15.68 -3.90 1.98
C TRP A 135 -14.96 -4.32 3.25
N MET A 136 -15.26 -5.50 3.77
CA MET A 136 -14.59 -6.05 4.93
C MET A 136 -14.26 -7.50 4.65
N THR A 137 -13.00 -7.86 4.87
CA THR A 137 -12.52 -9.25 4.75
C THR A 137 -11.82 -9.63 6.03
N TYR A 138 -12.14 -10.79 6.55
CA TYR A 138 -11.41 -11.44 7.62
C TYR A 138 -11.12 -12.87 7.22
N LEU A 139 -9.85 -13.21 7.19
CA LEU A 139 -9.37 -14.56 6.90
C LEU A 139 -8.50 -15.02 8.05
N GLU A 140 -8.74 -16.20 8.52
CA GLU A 140 -7.93 -16.87 9.54
C GLU A 140 -7.64 -18.29 9.08
N SER A 141 -6.40 -18.69 9.19
CA SER A 141 -5.96 -20.03 8.83
C SER A 141 -4.98 -20.60 9.82
N GLY A 142 -4.91 -21.92 9.85
CA GLY A 142 -3.99 -22.65 10.71
C GLY A 142 -4.49 -22.88 12.14
N GLN A 143 -3.79 -23.79 12.83
CA GLN A 143 -3.99 -24.02 14.25
C GLN A 143 -3.45 -22.83 15.06
N LYS A 144 -3.89 -22.64 16.30
CA LYS A 144 -3.49 -21.54 17.18
C LYS A 144 -1.97 -21.26 17.18
N ARG A 145 -1.15 -22.29 17.04
CA ARG A 145 0.33 -22.20 17.03
C ARG A 145 0.88 -21.65 15.71
N TYR A 146 0.19 -21.90 14.58
CA TYR A 146 0.60 -21.52 13.23
C TYR A 146 -0.38 -20.57 12.59
N ARG A 147 -1.15 -19.86 13.41
CA ARG A 147 -2.24 -19.00 12.95
C ARG A 147 -1.73 -17.87 12.07
N GLU A 148 -2.38 -17.72 10.94
CA GLU A 148 -2.29 -16.56 10.09
C GLU A 148 -3.61 -15.81 10.10
N GLU A 149 -3.54 -14.49 10.19
CA GLU A 149 -4.69 -13.61 10.22
C GLU A 149 -4.53 -12.52 9.15
N HIS A 150 -5.58 -12.27 8.41
CA HIS A 150 -5.70 -11.15 7.50
C HIS A 150 -7.03 -10.46 7.75
N PHE A 151 -6.97 -9.19 8.07
CA PHE A 151 -8.12 -8.31 8.20
C PHE A 151 -7.94 -7.13 7.25
N GLU A 152 -8.96 -6.86 6.44
CA GLU A 152 -9.00 -5.72 5.55
C GLU A 152 -10.35 -5.01 5.68
N ILE A 153 -10.32 -3.69 5.72
CA ILE A 153 -11.50 -2.85 5.60
C ILE A 153 -11.21 -1.73 4.61
N VAL A 154 -12.14 -1.55 3.67
CA VAL A 154 -12.17 -0.47 2.71
C VAL A 154 -13.47 0.28 2.90
N HIS A 155 -13.39 1.57 3.12
CA HIS A 155 -14.54 2.46 3.09
C HIS A 155 -14.33 3.52 2.03
N SER A 156 -15.29 3.71 1.14
CA SER A 156 -15.22 4.74 0.12
C SER A 156 -16.58 5.40 -0.11
N GLN A 157 -16.58 6.70 -0.28
CA GLN A 157 -17.79 7.48 -0.52
C GLN A 157 -17.48 8.73 -1.35
N ASN A 158 -18.37 9.03 -2.28
CA ASN A 158 -18.37 10.33 -2.95
C ASN A 158 -19.10 11.36 -2.08
N ILE A 159 -18.41 12.43 -1.71
CA ILE A 159 -18.99 13.58 -0.99
C ILE A 159 -19.77 14.46 -1.98
N SER A 160 -19.26 14.60 -3.19
CA SER A 160 -19.87 15.31 -4.30
C SER A 160 -19.68 14.53 -5.60
N PRO A 161 -20.34 14.89 -6.72
CA PRO A 161 -20.11 14.22 -7.99
C PRO A 161 -18.66 14.23 -8.47
N SER A 162 -17.83 15.17 -8.00
CA SER A 162 -16.43 15.33 -8.38
C SER A 162 -15.44 15.04 -7.26
N THR A 163 -15.92 14.77 -6.04
CA THR A 163 -15.04 14.59 -4.89
C THR A 163 -15.37 13.29 -4.17
N SER A 164 -14.37 12.47 -4.00
CA SER A 164 -14.45 11.22 -3.26
C SER A 164 -13.38 11.15 -2.18
N PHE A 165 -13.66 10.37 -1.15
CA PHE A 165 -12.65 9.97 -0.17
C PHE A 165 -12.73 8.48 0.07
N ASN A 166 -11.62 7.91 0.51
CA ASN A 166 -11.56 6.52 0.93
C ASN A 166 -10.56 6.32 2.06
N VAL A 167 -10.84 5.29 2.84
CA VAL A 167 -9.99 4.80 3.90
C VAL A 167 -9.81 3.31 3.69
N ASN A 168 -8.57 2.86 3.59
CA ASN A 168 -8.23 1.45 3.48
C ASN A 168 -7.29 1.09 4.63
N TYR A 169 -7.62 0.04 5.32
CA TYR A 169 -6.80 -0.48 6.40
C TYR A 169 -6.63 -1.98 6.23
N LYS A 170 -5.38 -2.45 6.31
CA LYS A 170 -5.02 -3.86 6.27
C LYS A 170 -4.21 -4.21 7.50
N SER A 171 -4.61 -5.27 8.18
CA SER A 171 -3.85 -5.88 9.27
C SER A 171 -3.55 -7.31 8.92
N ARG A 172 -2.30 -7.69 8.99
CA ARG A 172 -1.85 -9.05 8.70
C ARG A 172 -0.92 -9.51 9.81
N GLY A 173 -1.02 -10.78 10.15
CA GLY A 173 -0.14 -11.38 11.13
C GLY A 173 0.00 -12.88 10.96
N THR A 174 1.16 -13.38 11.32
CA THR A 174 1.40 -14.82 11.42
C THR A 174 2.18 -15.15 12.69
N MET A 175 1.93 -16.33 13.23
CA MET A 175 2.78 -16.88 14.28
C MET A 175 4.05 -17.51 13.72
N GLY A 176 4.05 -17.82 12.41
CA GLY A 176 5.15 -18.52 11.74
C GLY A 176 5.08 -20.03 11.89
N LEU A 177 5.80 -20.74 11.00
CA LEU A 177 5.92 -22.19 11.04
C LEU A 177 6.96 -22.63 12.07
N TYR A 178 8.07 -21.92 12.12
CA TYR A 178 9.14 -22.11 13.09
C TYR A 178 9.01 -21.17 14.27
N ASP A 179 9.63 -21.49 15.38
CA ASP A 179 9.64 -20.62 16.52
C ASP A 179 10.30 -19.26 16.19
N TRP A 180 9.81 -18.21 16.82
CA TRP A 180 10.32 -16.84 16.68
C TRP A 180 10.16 -16.21 15.28
N GLN A 181 9.16 -16.64 14.51
CA GLN A 181 8.83 -16.07 13.18
C GLN A 181 7.62 -15.13 13.16
N ARG A 182 7.12 -14.72 14.29
CA ARG A 182 5.91 -13.91 14.38
C ARG A 182 6.04 -12.60 13.62
N THR A 183 5.00 -12.26 12.84
CA THR A 183 4.88 -10.97 12.17
C THR A 183 3.63 -10.22 12.60
N LYS A 184 3.68 -8.89 12.47
CA LYS A 184 2.54 -7.99 12.61
C LYS A 184 2.69 -6.86 11.60
N ASN A 185 1.73 -6.74 10.69
CA ASN A 185 1.70 -5.69 9.68
C ASN A 185 0.41 -4.89 9.84
N HIS A 186 0.55 -3.57 9.84
CA HIS A 186 -0.55 -2.62 9.83
C HIS A 186 -0.30 -1.61 8.73
N ASN A 187 -1.22 -1.52 7.78
CA ASN A 187 -1.11 -0.65 6.65
C ASN A 187 -2.40 0.16 6.53
N LEU A 188 -2.27 1.47 6.57
CA LEU A 188 -3.37 2.42 6.45
C LEU A 188 -3.14 3.31 5.25
N SER A 189 -4.17 3.54 4.46
CA SER A 189 -4.20 4.63 3.49
C SER A 189 -5.49 5.43 3.62
N VAL A 190 -5.36 6.74 3.59
CA VAL A 190 -6.49 7.67 3.53
C VAL A 190 -6.28 8.53 2.30
N ALA A 191 -7.22 8.51 1.37
CA ALA A 191 -7.08 9.21 0.12
C ALA A 191 -8.32 10.05 -0.20
N VAL A 192 -8.07 11.18 -0.86
CA VAL A 192 -9.09 12.12 -1.34
C VAL A 192 -8.78 12.46 -2.79
N ALA A 193 -9.79 12.38 -3.63
CA ALA A 193 -9.70 12.80 -5.01
C ALA A 193 -10.77 13.84 -5.32
N HIS A 194 -10.37 14.92 -5.96
CA HIS A 194 -11.29 15.86 -6.61
C HIS A 194 -10.98 15.92 -8.10
N THR A 195 -11.94 15.56 -8.93
CA THR A 195 -11.82 15.53 -10.38
C THR A 195 -12.89 16.45 -10.98
N GLY A 196 -12.63 17.76 -10.88
CA GLY A 196 -13.52 18.79 -11.43
C GLY A 196 -13.43 18.93 -12.94
N LYS A 197 -14.12 19.91 -13.51
CA LYS A 197 -14.13 20.14 -14.97
C LYS A 197 -12.72 20.39 -15.53
N ARG A 198 -11.95 21.24 -14.87
CA ARG A 198 -10.60 21.64 -15.30
C ARG A 198 -9.53 21.42 -14.26
N TYR A 199 -9.92 21.31 -13.01
CA TYR A 199 -9.00 21.13 -11.90
C TYR A 199 -9.15 19.75 -11.30
N SER A 200 -8.04 19.07 -11.10
CA SER A 200 -7.97 17.78 -10.42
C SER A 200 -6.95 17.85 -9.30
N VAL A 201 -7.28 17.23 -8.19
CA VAL A 201 -6.35 17.02 -7.09
C VAL A 201 -6.52 15.61 -6.53
N HIS A 202 -5.41 14.96 -6.26
CA HIS A 202 -5.31 13.67 -5.62
C HIS A 202 -4.37 13.82 -4.44
N ALA A 203 -4.86 13.53 -3.26
CA ALA A 203 -4.05 13.57 -2.04
C ALA A 203 -4.22 12.27 -1.29
N ALA A 204 -3.14 11.75 -0.73
CA ALA A 204 -3.21 10.60 0.14
C ALA A 204 -2.17 10.66 1.25
N TYR A 205 -2.55 10.09 2.38
CA TYR A 205 -1.69 9.78 3.50
C TYR A 205 -1.63 8.27 3.67
N MET A 206 -0.42 7.76 3.85
CA MET A 206 -0.16 6.34 4.02
C MET A 206 0.71 6.12 5.26
N ASN A 207 0.35 5.12 6.04
CA ASN A 207 1.12 4.65 7.18
C ASN A 207 1.32 3.15 7.07
N ASN A 208 2.56 2.73 7.00
CA ASN A 208 2.96 1.33 6.94
C ASN A 208 3.81 0.99 8.15
N SER A 209 3.43 -0.02 8.91
CA SER A 209 4.15 -0.51 10.07
C SER A 209 4.24 -2.02 10.01
N ILE A 210 5.45 -2.53 9.92
CA ILE A 210 5.74 -3.96 9.85
C ILE A 210 6.70 -4.30 10.97
N GLU A 211 6.35 -5.27 11.80
CA GLU A 211 7.19 -5.82 12.84
C GLU A 211 7.34 -7.31 12.60
N THR A 212 8.59 -7.76 12.48
CA THR A 212 8.93 -9.18 12.35
C THR A 212 9.83 -9.59 13.51
N ARG A 213 9.61 -10.77 14.03
CA ARG A 213 10.56 -11.43 14.90
C ARG A 213 11.50 -12.26 14.05
N GLU A 214 12.77 -12.24 14.41
CA GLU A 214 13.81 -12.89 13.64
C GLU A 214 14.34 -14.09 14.40
N ASN A 215 14.40 -15.23 13.74
CA ASN A 215 14.95 -16.46 14.30
C ASN A 215 16.35 -16.80 13.79
N GLY A 216 16.91 -15.99 12.89
CA GLY A 216 18.24 -16.16 12.32
C GLY A 216 18.39 -17.39 11.41
N GLY A 217 17.30 -18.08 11.13
CA GLY A 217 17.30 -19.32 10.34
C GLY A 217 17.66 -20.56 11.18
N VAL A 218 17.67 -21.69 10.52
CA VAL A 218 17.96 -23.00 11.11
C VAL A 218 19.45 -23.10 11.46
N VAL A 219 19.78 -23.74 12.54
CA VAL A 219 21.16 -23.88 13.02
C VAL A 219 22.07 -24.59 12.01
N GLY A 220 21.51 -25.57 11.27
CA GLY A 220 22.23 -26.28 10.22
C GLY A 220 21.29 -27.13 9.39
N GLU A 221 21.74 -27.58 8.23
CA GLU A 221 20.93 -28.43 7.31
C GLU A 221 20.48 -29.73 7.99
N TRP A 222 21.28 -30.27 8.87
CA TRP A 222 20.96 -31.46 9.65
C TRP A 222 19.67 -31.31 10.46
N ALA A 223 19.38 -30.12 10.96
CA ALA A 223 18.19 -29.89 11.76
C ALA A 223 16.89 -29.97 10.96
N ILE A 224 16.96 -29.80 9.65
CA ILE A 224 15.82 -30.03 8.73
C ILE A 224 15.71 -31.52 8.37
N ALA A 225 16.84 -32.20 8.23
CA ALA A 225 16.89 -33.60 7.86
C ALA A 225 16.57 -34.55 9.05
N ASP A 226 16.65 -34.05 10.28
CA ASP A 226 16.44 -34.82 11.48
C ASP A 226 14.95 -35.12 11.69
N THR A 227 14.56 -36.35 11.49
CA THR A 227 13.18 -36.85 11.65
C THR A 227 12.75 -36.98 13.10
N THR A 228 13.63 -36.73 14.06
CA THR A 228 13.28 -36.75 15.51
C THR A 228 12.47 -35.52 15.91
N PHE A 229 12.50 -34.44 15.11
CA PHE A 229 11.65 -33.27 15.31
C PHE A 229 10.26 -33.55 14.71
N GLU A 230 9.31 -33.95 15.52
CA GLU A 230 7.94 -34.23 15.08
C GLU A 230 7.22 -33.00 14.52
N MET A 231 7.67 -31.78 14.91
CA MET A 231 7.06 -30.51 14.53
C MET A 231 8.12 -29.48 14.12
N PRO A 232 7.82 -28.61 13.13
CA PRO A 232 8.72 -27.53 12.73
C PRO A 232 9.18 -26.63 13.87
N SER A 233 8.33 -26.45 14.88
CA SER A 233 8.66 -25.65 16.08
C SER A 233 9.67 -26.30 17.02
N GLY A 234 9.99 -27.58 16.83
CA GLY A 234 11.09 -28.25 17.55
C GLY A 234 12.44 -28.04 16.91
N VAL A 235 12.47 -27.54 15.66
CA VAL A 235 13.72 -27.33 14.93
C VAL A 235 14.51 -26.19 15.56
N PRO A 236 15.78 -26.41 15.95
CA PRO A 236 16.57 -25.39 16.62
C PRO A 236 16.92 -24.23 15.67
N MET A 237 16.66 -23.02 16.15
CA MET A 237 16.92 -21.77 15.43
C MET A 237 18.17 -21.08 15.95
N ARG A 238 18.89 -20.36 15.09
CA ARG A 238 20.12 -19.64 15.48
C ARG A 238 19.88 -18.55 16.50
N LEU A 239 18.75 -17.83 16.39
CA LEU A 239 18.32 -16.81 17.33
C LEU A 239 17.12 -17.33 18.12
N ALA A 240 17.36 -18.17 19.12
CA ALA A 240 16.34 -18.69 19.99
C ALA A 240 15.86 -17.62 20.99
N SER A 241 15.46 -16.44 20.52
CA SER A 241 15.09 -15.31 21.35
C SER A 241 13.87 -14.56 20.84
N ALA A 242 12.92 -14.33 21.76
CA ALA A 242 11.79 -13.43 21.52
C ALA A 242 12.21 -11.95 21.39
N GLU A 243 13.46 -11.60 21.69
CA GLU A 243 13.95 -10.24 21.75
C GLU A 243 14.45 -9.71 20.39
N ALA A 244 14.86 -10.63 19.49
CA ALA A 244 15.30 -10.24 18.15
C ALA A 244 14.10 -9.76 17.31
N LYS A 245 14.08 -8.48 16.95
CA LYS A 245 12.98 -7.83 16.24
C LYS A 245 13.48 -6.92 15.16
N ASN A 246 12.83 -6.99 14.02
CA ASN A 246 12.99 -6.05 12.91
C ASN A 246 11.71 -5.25 12.77
N ARG A 247 11.81 -3.93 12.77
CA ARG A 247 10.68 -3.02 12.64
C ARG A 247 10.91 -2.07 11.48
N TYR A 248 10.04 -2.15 10.51
CA TYR A 248 9.95 -1.22 9.40
C TYR A 248 8.76 -0.28 9.59
N ARG A 249 8.97 1.01 9.37
CA ARG A 249 7.91 2.03 9.39
C ARG A 249 8.09 2.98 8.23
N ASN A 250 6.98 3.31 7.61
CA ASN A 250 6.91 4.32 6.57
C ASN A 250 5.67 5.18 6.79
N ASN A 251 5.86 6.50 6.74
CA ASN A 251 4.77 7.46 6.65
C ASN A 251 4.98 8.28 5.40
N ALA A 252 3.97 8.31 4.56
CA ALA A 252 4.00 9.03 3.31
C ALA A 252 2.77 9.93 3.18
N PHE A 253 3.00 11.09 2.67
CA PHE A 253 1.96 12.03 2.26
C PHE A 253 2.27 12.53 0.87
N PHE A 254 1.29 12.56 0.00
CA PHE A 254 1.44 13.26 -1.26
C PHE A 254 0.19 14.04 -1.62
N ILE A 255 0.40 15.07 -2.42
CA ILE A 255 -0.64 15.81 -3.13
C ILE A 255 -0.19 16.02 -4.56
N LYS A 256 -1.03 15.64 -5.49
CA LYS A 256 -0.82 15.85 -6.92
C LYS A 256 -2.01 16.63 -7.45
N GLN A 257 -1.75 17.77 -8.04
CA GLN A 257 -2.78 18.65 -8.58
C GLN A 257 -2.46 19.05 -9.99
N ALA A 258 -3.48 19.23 -10.81
CA ALA A 258 -3.31 19.64 -12.19
C ALA A 258 -4.50 20.46 -12.69
N ILE A 259 -4.21 21.40 -13.58
CA ILE A 259 -5.20 22.20 -14.30
C ILE A 259 -5.17 21.76 -15.76
N ALA A 260 -6.33 21.41 -16.30
CA ALA A 260 -6.51 21.09 -17.70
C ALA A 260 -6.85 22.34 -18.49
N ILE A 261 -6.08 22.61 -19.54
CA ILE A 261 -6.28 23.69 -20.50
C ILE A 261 -6.67 23.03 -21.82
N PRO A 262 -7.97 23.07 -22.22
CA PRO A 262 -8.39 22.49 -23.49
C PRO A 262 -7.80 23.26 -24.66
N LEU A 263 -7.29 22.54 -25.63
CA LEU A 263 -6.72 23.10 -26.86
C LEU A 263 -7.78 23.50 -27.89
N GLN A 264 -9.00 23.02 -27.74
CA GLN A 264 -10.14 23.35 -28.58
C GLN A 264 -11.17 24.16 -27.79
N ARG A 265 -11.93 25.02 -28.49
CA ARG A 265 -13.09 25.68 -27.88
C ARG A 265 -14.13 24.61 -27.55
N VAL A 266 -14.44 24.49 -26.25
CA VAL A 266 -15.52 23.64 -25.77
C VAL A 266 -16.82 24.37 -26.01
N THR A 267 -17.66 23.86 -26.90
CA THR A 267 -19.03 24.34 -27.07
C THR A 267 -19.92 23.65 -26.03
N GLU A 268 -21.02 24.30 -25.67
CA GLU A 268 -21.93 23.86 -24.59
C GLU A 268 -22.56 22.45 -24.81
N TYR A 269 -22.43 21.92 -26.02
CA TYR A 269 -22.96 20.66 -26.49
C TYR A 269 -21.96 19.49 -26.55
N ASP A 270 -20.67 19.75 -26.29
CA ASP A 270 -19.66 18.70 -26.29
C ASP A 270 -19.66 17.94 -24.95
N PHE A 271 -20.25 16.76 -24.97
CA PHE A 271 -20.39 15.91 -23.78
C PHE A 271 -19.10 15.21 -23.36
N SER A 272 -18.06 15.17 -24.18
CA SER A 272 -16.81 14.44 -23.92
C SER A 272 -15.64 15.35 -23.57
N LEU A 273 -15.75 16.04 -22.43
CA LEU A 273 -14.68 16.97 -22.01
C LEU A 273 -13.34 16.27 -21.73
N ALA A 274 -13.36 14.97 -21.42
CA ALA A 274 -12.15 14.21 -21.14
C ALA A 274 -11.40 13.75 -22.39
N ASP A 275 -12.12 13.66 -23.51
CA ASP A 275 -11.56 13.24 -24.79
C ASP A 275 -11.07 14.43 -25.65
N ILE A 276 -11.24 15.66 -25.13
CA ILE A 276 -10.73 16.87 -25.79
C ILE A 276 -9.23 16.98 -25.56
N PRO A 277 -8.43 17.19 -26.62
CA PRO A 277 -7.01 17.46 -26.46
C PRO A 277 -6.75 18.60 -25.49
N SER A 278 -6.03 18.32 -24.43
CA SER A 278 -5.80 19.26 -23.34
C SER A 278 -4.34 19.25 -22.90
N VAL A 279 -3.88 20.40 -22.47
CA VAL A 279 -2.61 20.53 -21.79
C VAL A 279 -2.89 20.54 -20.28
N TYR A 280 -2.25 19.65 -19.56
CA TYR A 280 -2.26 19.65 -18.11
C TYR A 280 -1.00 20.33 -17.59
N VAL A 281 -1.18 21.31 -16.74
CA VAL A 281 -0.10 21.90 -15.95
C VAL A 281 -0.34 21.49 -14.52
N GLY A 282 0.64 20.82 -13.93
CA GLY A 282 0.45 20.24 -12.61
C GLY A 282 1.66 20.39 -11.70
N HIS A 283 1.38 20.15 -10.43
CA HIS A 283 2.33 20.17 -9.34
C HIS A 283 2.14 18.94 -8.49
N GLN A 284 3.24 18.35 -8.04
CA GLN A 284 3.26 17.22 -7.11
C GLN A 284 4.19 17.54 -5.95
N LEU A 285 3.65 17.41 -4.76
CA LEU A 285 4.40 17.43 -3.51
C LEU A 285 4.33 16.05 -2.88
N GLU A 286 5.46 15.51 -2.49
CA GLU A 286 5.58 14.24 -1.81
C GLU A 286 6.47 14.39 -0.58
N TYR A 287 6.01 13.89 0.55
CA TYR A 287 6.79 13.80 1.77
C TYR A 287 6.76 12.38 2.29
N ASN A 288 7.93 11.74 2.35
CA ASN A 288 8.10 10.37 2.80
C ASN A 288 9.11 10.29 3.94
N THR A 289 8.79 9.46 4.90
CA THR A 289 9.72 9.11 5.99
C THR A 289 9.79 7.61 6.13
N TRP A 290 11.00 7.09 6.20
CA TRP A 290 11.27 5.66 6.41
C TRP A 290 12.14 5.46 7.63
N SER A 291 11.92 4.36 8.30
CA SER A 291 12.72 3.93 9.42
C SER A 291 12.76 2.41 9.46
N LYS A 292 13.94 1.84 9.58
CA LYS A 292 14.16 0.42 9.88
C LYS A 292 14.99 0.32 11.14
N VAL A 293 14.52 -0.47 12.08
CA VAL A 293 15.20 -0.66 13.37
C VAL A 293 15.27 -2.14 13.66
N TYR A 294 16.47 -2.66 13.78
CA TYR A 294 16.73 -3.98 14.30
C TYR A 294 17.13 -3.87 15.76
N THR A 295 16.57 -4.68 16.61
CA THR A 295 16.91 -4.76 18.04
C THR A 295 17.01 -6.20 18.47
N ASP A 296 18.04 -6.50 19.22
CA ASP A 296 18.20 -7.75 19.93
C ASP A 296 18.80 -7.48 21.31
N LYS A 297 18.17 -7.97 22.36
CA LYS A 297 18.56 -7.69 23.74
C LYS A 297 19.34 -8.83 24.38
N ARG A 298 19.47 -9.96 23.70
CA ARG A 298 20.24 -11.09 24.24
C ARG A 298 21.70 -11.04 23.86
N ALA A 299 22.53 -11.03 24.86
CA ALA A 299 23.97 -10.96 24.75
C ALA A 299 24.64 -12.23 24.20
N THR A 300 24.19 -13.35 24.66
CA THR A 300 24.77 -14.63 24.30
C THR A 300 23.64 -15.55 23.86
N TYR A 301 23.66 -15.87 22.59
CA TYR A 301 22.95 -17.05 22.13
C TYR A 301 23.82 -18.23 22.49
N THR A 302 23.30 -19.10 23.32
CA THR A 302 23.79 -20.46 23.42
C THR A 302 23.57 -21.04 22.03
N ASN A 303 24.51 -20.78 21.15
CA ASN A 303 24.50 -21.43 19.86
C ASN A 303 24.75 -22.89 20.14
N HIS A 304 23.69 -23.66 20.10
CA HIS A 304 23.80 -25.09 19.90
C HIS A 304 24.25 -25.32 18.45
N ARG A 305 25.42 -24.79 18.07
CA ARG A 305 26.17 -25.31 16.94
C ARG A 305 26.70 -26.67 17.42
N GLY A 306 25.79 -27.65 17.44
CA GLY A 306 26.20 -29.02 17.52
C GLY A 306 26.79 -29.39 16.17
N HIS A 307 27.96 -29.90 16.17
CA HIS A 307 28.50 -30.73 15.08
C HIS A 307 28.08 -32.16 15.40
N TYR A 308 27.37 -32.80 14.48
CA TYR A 308 27.13 -34.25 14.62
C TYR A 308 28.44 -34.95 14.30
N ASN A 309 29.02 -35.53 15.30
CA ASN A 309 30.22 -36.35 15.12
C ASN A 309 29.77 -37.74 14.69
N GLU A 310 30.01 -38.06 13.41
CA GLU A 310 29.64 -39.35 12.82
C GLU A 310 30.38 -40.53 13.47
N GLU A 311 31.58 -40.28 14.04
CA GLU A 311 32.34 -41.34 14.72
C GLU A 311 31.77 -41.67 16.08
N THR A 312 31.27 -40.69 16.82
CA THR A 312 30.72 -40.89 18.18
C THR A 312 29.20 -41.06 18.19
N GLY A 313 28.53 -40.78 17.05
CA GLY A 313 27.06 -40.79 16.94
C GLY A 313 26.38 -39.77 17.86
N LYS A 314 27.07 -38.73 18.30
CA LYS A 314 26.55 -37.74 19.23
C LYS A 314 26.74 -36.31 18.70
N TRP A 315 25.84 -35.44 19.11
CA TRP A 315 25.96 -34.01 18.91
C TRP A 315 26.98 -33.44 19.90
N GLU A 316 28.06 -32.88 19.36
CA GLU A 316 29.08 -32.19 20.13
C GLU A 316 28.84 -30.69 20.03
N SER A 317 28.76 -30.01 21.16
CA SER A 317 28.64 -28.56 21.24
C SER A 317 29.97 -27.92 20.86
N VAL A 318 29.98 -27.02 19.88
CA VAL A 318 31.21 -26.31 19.43
C VAL A 318 31.43 -25.02 20.22
N GLY A 319 30.95 -24.94 21.44
CA GLY A 319 31.16 -23.79 22.31
C GLY A 319 30.18 -22.63 22.11
N ASP A 320 30.25 -21.65 22.98
CA ASP A 320 29.43 -20.45 22.94
C ASP A 320 29.94 -19.51 21.83
N LEU A 321 29.35 -19.59 20.66
CA LEU A 321 29.64 -18.66 19.57
C LEU A 321 28.61 -17.52 19.63
N THR A 322 29.07 -16.29 19.59
CA THR A 322 28.20 -15.14 19.39
C THR A 322 27.61 -15.19 17.98
N TYR A 323 26.31 -14.92 17.84
CA TYR A 323 25.66 -14.88 16.52
C TYR A 323 26.19 -13.72 15.67
N TYR A 324 26.59 -12.62 16.33
CA TYR A 324 27.12 -11.43 15.70
C TYR A 324 28.63 -11.49 15.64
N ASP A 325 29.19 -11.04 14.53
CA ASP A 325 30.62 -10.88 14.38
C ASP A 325 31.17 -9.78 15.31
N ASP A 326 32.47 -9.81 15.59
CA ASP A 326 33.17 -8.85 16.44
C ASP A 326 33.10 -7.37 15.97
N TRP A 327 32.47 -7.14 14.85
CA TRP A 327 32.21 -5.80 14.29
C TRP A 327 31.24 -4.96 15.10
N PHE A 328 30.39 -5.60 15.91
CA PHE A 328 29.40 -4.90 16.69
C PHE A 328 30.04 -4.38 17.97
N ILE A 329 29.88 -3.08 18.23
CA ILE A 329 30.45 -2.39 19.38
C ILE A 329 29.91 -2.95 20.69
N ASP A 330 28.67 -3.40 20.69
CA ASP A 330 28.05 -4.06 21.84
C ASP A 330 27.43 -5.39 21.37
N PRO A 331 28.19 -6.50 21.46
CA PRO A 331 27.66 -7.81 21.10
C PRO A 331 26.55 -8.28 22.05
N GLN A 332 26.40 -7.62 23.20
CA GLN A 332 25.38 -7.96 24.19
C GLN A 332 24.03 -7.35 23.88
N THR A 333 23.97 -6.19 23.26
CA THR A 333 22.74 -5.50 22.90
C THR A 333 22.85 -4.92 21.51
N SER A 334 22.43 -5.68 20.51
CA SER A 334 22.40 -5.18 19.15
C SER A 334 21.22 -4.25 18.95
N ARG A 335 21.52 -3.03 18.49
CA ARG A 335 20.52 -2.10 18.01
C ARG A 335 21.06 -1.37 16.79
N ASP A 336 20.56 -1.74 15.63
CA ASP A 336 20.84 -1.01 14.42
C ASP A 336 19.61 -0.30 13.89
N SER A 337 19.79 0.93 13.41
CA SER A 337 18.68 1.73 12.90
C SER A 337 19.12 2.59 11.73
N ILE A 338 18.31 2.64 10.72
CA ILE A 338 18.45 3.53 9.59
C ILE A 338 17.16 4.32 9.39
N SER A 339 17.27 5.59 9.07
CA SER A 339 16.11 6.44 8.80
C SER A 339 16.41 7.39 7.66
N GLU A 340 15.41 7.59 6.82
CA GLU A 340 15.48 8.47 5.67
C GLU A 340 14.21 9.33 5.57
N ARG A 341 14.35 10.50 4.96
CA ARG A 341 13.26 11.43 4.68
C ARG A 341 13.44 11.97 3.28
N LEU A 342 12.35 11.99 2.53
CA LEU A 342 12.30 12.57 1.21
C LEU A 342 11.21 13.65 1.19
N LEU A 343 11.59 14.83 0.73
CA LEU A 343 10.65 15.89 0.34
C LEU A 343 10.87 16.13 -1.15
N SER A 344 9.90 15.77 -1.97
CA SER A 344 9.95 15.93 -3.41
C SER A 344 8.93 16.97 -3.87
N ASN A 345 9.39 17.90 -4.67
CA ASN A 345 8.57 18.91 -5.34
C ASN A 345 8.77 18.80 -6.84
N LYS A 346 7.68 18.58 -7.58
CA LYS A 346 7.72 18.43 -9.03
C LYS A 346 6.66 19.29 -9.69
N VAL A 347 7.05 20.03 -10.70
CA VAL A 347 6.14 20.70 -11.62
C VAL A 347 6.21 19.99 -12.96
N PHE A 348 5.07 19.72 -13.56
CA PHE A 348 4.99 18.99 -14.82
C PHE A 348 3.99 19.61 -15.78
N VAL A 349 4.26 19.40 -17.06
CA VAL A 349 3.35 19.70 -18.17
C VAL A 349 3.12 18.42 -18.94
N GLN A 350 1.87 18.09 -19.17
CA GLN A 350 1.48 16.92 -19.93
C GLN A 350 0.53 17.35 -21.05
N VAL A 351 0.88 17.02 -22.27
CA VAL A 351 -0.02 17.15 -23.41
C VAL A 351 -0.77 15.83 -23.56
N GLN A 352 -2.07 15.84 -23.27
CA GLN A 352 -2.92 14.68 -23.44
C GLN A 352 -3.36 14.49 -24.89
N PRO A 353 -3.64 13.21 -25.23
CA PRO A 353 -3.46 12.69 -26.55
C PRO A 353 -4.38 13.32 -27.58
N TRP A 354 -3.82 13.49 -28.74
CA TRP A 354 -4.61 13.50 -29.91
C TRP A 354 -4.92 12.06 -30.31
N ASP A 355 -6.16 11.66 -30.12
CA ASP A 355 -6.67 10.49 -30.80
C ASP A 355 -7.10 10.95 -32.20
N ARG A 356 -6.22 10.77 -33.15
CA ARG A 356 -6.53 10.96 -34.54
C ARG A 356 -6.22 9.68 -35.28
N ASP A 357 -7.25 9.10 -35.89
CA ASP A 357 -7.13 7.87 -36.68
C ASP A 357 -6.54 6.68 -35.92
N GLY A 358 -6.89 6.53 -34.64
CA GLY A 358 -6.41 5.44 -33.78
C GLY A 358 -4.97 5.60 -33.28
N VAL A 359 -4.38 6.79 -33.41
CA VAL A 359 -3.05 7.10 -32.88
C VAL A 359 -3.19 8.02 -31.68
N VAL A 360 -2.77 7.52 -30.52
CA VAL A 360 -2.76 8.29 -29.27
C VAL A 360 -1.34 8.73 -28.97
N SER A 361 -1.11 10.05 -28.89
CA SER A 361 0.19 10.62 -28.57
C SER A 361 0.14 11.39 -27.26
N THR A 362 1.05 11.09 -26.35
CA THR A 362 1.24 11.84 -25.10
C THR A 362 2.65 12.38 -25.05
N ILE A 363 2.80 13.61 -24.59
CA ILE A 363 4.09 14.22 -24.31
C ILE A 363 4.04 14.74 -22.88
N ASP A 364 4.97 14.30 -22.07
CA ASP A 364 5.10 14.68 -20.67
C ASP A 364 6.46 15.32 -20.44
N GLY A 365 6.50 16.38 -19.68
CA GLY A 365 7.75 17.01 -19.26
C GLY A 365 7.61 17.57 -17.85
N GLY A 366 8.66 17.49 -17.05
CA GLY A 366 8.64 18.03 -15.70
C GLY A 366 10.03 18.30 -15.14
N ILE A 367 10.07 19.20 -14.17
CA ILE A 367 11.25 19.51 -13.37
C ILE A 367 10.90 19.24 -11.92
N GLY A 368 11.80 18.57 -11.21
CA GLY A 368 11.63 18.27 -9.80
C GLY A 368 12.86 18.62 -8.99
N VAL A 369 12.61 18.85 -7.70
CA VAL A 369 13.63 19.05 -6.68
C VAL A 369 13.32 18.11 -5.53
N ASP A 370 14.28 17.23 -5.22
CA ASP A 370 14.21 16.30 -4.13
C ASP A 370 15.19 16.70 -3.03
N LEU A 371 14.68 16.79 -1.83
CA LEU A 371 15.46 16.98 -0.62
C LEU A 371 15.50 15.65 0.14
N HIS A 372 16.62 14.98 0.09
CA HIS A 372 16.81 13.67 0.69
C HIS A 372 17.69 13.77 1.93
N THR A 373 17.15 13.43 3.08
CA THR A 373 17.87 13.42 4.36
C THR A 373 17.99 11.98 4.85
N TYR A 374 19.20 11.52 5.07
CA TYR A 374 19.48 10.18 5.59
C TYR A 374 20.44 10.24 6.77
N SER A 375 20.33 9.24 7.65
CA SER A 375 21.29 9.03 8.75
C SER A 375 22.38 8.06 8.33
N TYR A 376 23.59 8.34 8.69
CA TYR A 376 24.72 7.47 8.45
C TYR A 376 25.59 7.34 9.71
N LEU A 377 26.35 6.24 9.79
CA LEU A 377 27.32 6.04 10.87
C LEU A 377 28.51 6.98 10.66
N ASN A 378 28.86 7.75 11.69
CA ASN A 378 30.09 8.55 11.64
C ASN A 378 31.29 7.64 11.89
N LEU A 379 32.07 7.39 10.85
CA LEU A 379 33.20 6.47 10.90
C LEU A 379 34.33 6.94 11.83
N GLU A 380 34.58 8.25 11.91
CA GLU A 380 35.62 8.80 12.79
C GLU A 380 35.24 8.57 14.26
N ASN A 381 33.99 8.81 14.63
CA ASN A 381 33.51 8.52 15.98
C ASN A 381 33.45 7.02 16.27
N TYR A 382 33.14 6.21 15.26
CA TYR A 382 33.18 4.76 15.37
C TYR A 382 34.56 4.25 15.71
N LEU A 383 35.61 4.70 15.00
CA LEU A 383 36.99 4.31 15.25
C LEU A 383 37.48 4.78 16.62
N SER A 384 36.88 5.83 17.19
CA SER A 384 37.18 6.30 18.55
C SER A 384 36.36 5.60 19.64
N GLY A 385 35.56 4.60 19.29
CA GLY A 385 34.72 3.84 20.22
C GLY A 385 33.38 4.51 20.54
N GLN A 386 32.99 5.57 19.82
CA GLN A 386 31.71 6.24 19.98
C GLN A 386 30.79 5.96 18.78
N MET A 387 29.64 5.34 19.03
CA MET A 387 28.65 5.10 17.99
C MET A 387 27.71 6.28 17.85
N THR A 388 28.07 7.25 17.03
CA THR A 388 27.21 8.39 16.71
C THR A 388 26.70 8.31 15.29
N LYS A 389 25.45 8.71 15.10
CA LYS A 389 24.84 8.81 13.76
C LYS A 389 24.66 10.26 13.39
N ASP A 390 25.26 10.64 12.29
CA ASP A 390 25.09 11.95 11.70
C ASP A 390 23.98 11.94 10.65
N LYS A 391 23.46 13.10 10.35
CA LYS A 391 22.46 13.31 9.32
C LYS A 391 23.06 14.10 8.17
N ARG A 392 22.83 13.62 6.98
CA ARG A 392 23.22 14.33 5.76
C ARG A 392 21.98 14.61 4.92
N THR A 393 21.92 15.81 4.37
CA THR A 393 20.87 16.24 3.45
C THR A 393 21.49 16.48 2.08
N SER A 394 20.93 15.84 1.07
CA SER A 394 21.34 15.99 -0.32
C SER A 394 20.19 16.59 -1.14
N TRP A 395 20.54 17.44 -2.07
CA TRP A 395 19.63 18.06 -3.02
C TRP A 395 19.80 17.43 -4.38
N TYR A 396 18.71 17.03 -5.00
CA TYR A 396 18.70 16.51 -6.35
C TYR A 396 17.75 17.36 -7.19
N ILE A 397 18.25 17.94 -8.25
CA ILE A 397 17.45 18.64 -9.26
C ILE A 397 17.44 17.74 -10.47
N TYR A 398 16.26 17.41 -10.96
CA TYR A 398 16.10 16.55 -12.12
C TYR A 398 15.06 17.08 -13.08
N GLY A 399 15.21 16.76 -14.34
CA GLY A 399 14.22 16.96 -15.38
C GLY A 399 13.93 15.64 -16.07
N ALA A 400 12.69 15.40 -16.39
CA ALA A 400 12.27 14.23 -17.14
C ALA A 400 11.33 14.67 -18.26
N ALA A 401 11.51 14.09 -19.42
CA ALA A 401 10.58 14.22 -20.54
C ALA A 401 10.32 12.83 -21.10
N SER A 402 9.07 12.53 -21.40
CA SER A 402 8.68 11.30 -22.05
C SER A 402 7.67 11.57 -23.16
N GLY A 403 7.69 10.74 -24.17
CA GLY A 403 6.69 10.77 -25.23
C GLY A 403 6.22 9.34 -25.49
N MET A 404 4.93 9.17 -25.68
CA MET A 404 4.36 7.88 -26.04
C MET A 404 3.43 8.05 -27.23
N ILE A 405 3.64 7.21 -28.24
CA ILE A 405 2.75 7.08 -29.39
C ILE A 405 2.23 5.65 -29.38
N LYS A 406 0.94 5.48 -29.19
CA LYS A 406 0.27 4.18 -29.31
C LYS A 406 -0.62 4.18 -30.55
N ARG A 407 -0.48 3.18 -31.36
CA ARG A 407 -1.40 2.88 -32.46
C ARG A 407 -2.31 1.75 -32.00
N TYR A 408 -3.59 2.00 -31.99
CA TYR A 408 -4.58 0.95 -31.81
C TYR A 408 -4.94 0.40 -33.20
N ALA A 409 -4.77 -0.90 -33.35
CA ALA A 409 -5.17 -1.62 -34.58
C ALA A 409 -6.65 -1.97 -34.52
#